data_6d61d84f80c4ce0c7b99e7540810fc58
#
_entry.id   6d61d84f80c4ce0c7b99e7540810fc58
#
_cell.length_a   1.000
_cell.length_b   1.000
_cell.length_c   1.000
_cell.angle_alpha   90.00
_cell.angle_beta   90.00
_cell.angle_gamma   90.00
#
_symmetry.space_group_name_H-M   'P 1'
#
loop_
_entity.id
_entity.type
_entity.pdbx_description
1 polymer ?
#
loop_
_entity_poly.entity_id
_entity_poly.type
_entity_poly.pdbx_seq_one_letter_code
_entity_poly.pdbx_strand_id
1 'polypeptide(L)'
;MSDRQVIGLLPAGGQAKRISPLPLSKELYPVGFQDFGEPNKWRPKVVCQYLLEKMQLAGINQAYFILRPGKWDIPEYFRDGAMLSMSLGYLIMGLPYGVPFTLDQAYPFVRDAIIALGFPDILFQPKDAFAKVLARQQGTQADVVLGLFPTDQPEKAGMVDFDDTGRVQQIIEKPRQSDLRYMWGIAVWTPAFTQFLHEYLIPLKVNPNLPQLPEVPIGDVIQAAIQQGFHVQAEVFADGTYLDIGTPNDLVQAVRQLSHEAF
;
A
#
# COMPACT_ATOMS: atom_id res chain seq x y z
N MET A 1 -19.47 0.82 20.07
CA MET A 1 -18.96 1.40 18.81
C MET A 1 -19.28 0.40 17.73
N SER A 2 -19.96 0.78 16.64
CA SER A 2 -20.23 -0.19 15.56
C SER A 2 -18.88 -0.65 15.00
N ASP A 3 -18.74 -1.97 14.88
CA ASP A 3 -17.55 -2.60 14.29
C ASP A 3 -17.51 -2.21 12.80
N ARG A 4 -16.83 -1.10 12.50
CA ARG A 4 -16.71 -0.64 11.11
C ARG A 4 -15.87 -1.64 10.34
N GLN A 5 -16.34 -1.99 9.15
CA GLN A 5 -15.63 -2.88 8.26
C GLN A 5 -14.26 -2.28 7.90
N VAL A 6 -13.23 -3.11 7.88
CA VAL A 6 -11.90 -2.76 7.36
C VAL A 6 -11.80 -3.30 5.94
N ILE A 7 -11.44 -2.44 4.99
CA ILE A 7 -11.31 -2.78 3.57
C ILE A 7 -9.89 -2.47 3.09
N GLY A 8 -9.27 -3.44 2.44
CA GLY A 8 -7.98 -3.27 1.78
C GLY A 8 -8.10 -2.45 0.50
N LEU A 9 -7.20 -1.48 0.26
CA LEU A 9 -7.03 -0.81 -1.02
C LEU A 9 -5.63 -1.07 -1.58
N LEU A 10 -5.59 -1.55 -2.83
CA LEU A 10 -4.37 -1.94 -3.52
C LEU A 10 -4.25 -1.18 -4.85
N PRO A 11 -3.51 -0.05 -4.87
CA PRO A 11 -3.29 0.71 -6.10
C PRO A 11 -2.32 -0.03 -7.02
N ALA A 12 -2.83 -0.57 -8.11
CA ALA A 12 -2.07 -1.29 -9.13
C ALA A 12 -2.00 -0.53 -10.47
N GLY A 13 -1.99 0.80 -10.42
CA GLY A 13 -1.97 1.69 -11.59
C GLY A 13 -0.59 1.90 -12.23
N GLY A 14 0.49 1.45 -11.59
CA GLY A 14 1.86 1.69 -12.04
C GLY A 14 2.20 1.07 -13.40
N GLN A 15 3.06 1.76 -14.19
CA GLN A 15 3.47 1.33 -15.54
C GLN A 15 4.68 0.39 -15.56
N ALA A 16 5.34 0.17 -14.43
CA ALA A 16 6.55 -0.64 -14.29
C ALA A 16 7.70 -0.26 -15.27
N LYS A 17 7.80 1.02 -15.68
CA LYS A 17 8.76 1.47 -16.72
C LYS A 17 10.22 1.11 -16.44
N ARG A 18 10.63 1.13 -15.17
CA ARG A 18 12.03 0.86 -14.76
C ARG A 18 12.44 -0.61 -14.88
N ILE A 19 11.44 -1.52 -14.92
CA ILE A 19 11.68 -2.97 -14.95
C ILE A 19 11.13 -3.62 -16.24
N SER A 20 10.38 -2.88 -17.05
CA SER A 20 9.82 -3.37 -18.32
C SER A 20 10.92 -3.60 -19.39
N PRO A 21 10.69 -4.56 -20.34
CA PRO A 21 9.43 -5.30 -20.56
C PRO A 21 9.27 -6.49 -19.62
N LEU A 22 8.03 -6.68 -19.11
CA LEU A 22 7.65 -7.85 -18.32
C LEU A 22 6.59 -8.66 -19.05
N PRO A 23 6.58 -9.99 -18.95
CA PRO A 23 5.57 -10.84 -19.59
C PRO A 23 4.20 -10.81 -18.91
N LEU A 24 4.12 -10.20 -17.70
CA LEU A 24 2.93 -10.09 -16.87
C LEU A 24 3.03 -8.83 -15.99
N SER A 25 1.94 -8.48 -15.31
CA SER A 25 1.95 -7.39 -14.33
C SER A 25 2.97 -7.66 -13.22
N LYS A 26 3.76 -6.65 -12.81
CA LYS A 26 4.82 -6.82 -11.81
C LYS A 26 4.30 -7.37 -10.48
N GLU A 27 3.05 -7.08 -10.15
CA GLU A 27 2.34 -7.56 -8.98
C GLU A 27 2.17 -9.10 -8.97
N LEU A 28 2.22 -9.71 -10.14
CA LEU A 28 2.14 -11.16 -10.33
C LEU A 28 3.51 -11.83 -10.53
N TYR A 29 4.61 -11.10 -10.39
CA TYR A 29 5.91 -11.71 -10.57
C TYR A 29 6.16 -12.76 -9.46
N PRO A 30 6.53 -13.99 -9.80
CA PRO A 30 6.81 -15.02 -8.82
C PRO A 30 8.15 -14.76 -8.15
N VAL A 31 8.15 -14.60 -6.83
CA VAL A 31 9.35 -14.30 -6.03
C VAL A 31 9.66 -15.34 -4.97
N GLY A 32 8.75 -16.28 -4.74
CA GLY A 32 8.92 -17.36 -3.79
C GLY A 32 8.04 -18.56 -4.12
N PHE A 33 7.87 -19.43 -3.16
CA PHE A 33 7.08 -20.64 -3.29
C PHE A 33 6.15 -20.79 -2.08
N GLN A 34 5.09 -21.56 -2.25
CA GLN A 34 4.15 -21.92 -1.18
C GLN A 34 3.80 -23.41 -1.27
N ASP A 35 3.54 -24.00 -0.11
CA ASP A 35 2.94 -25.32 -0.01
C ASP A 35 1.43 -25.23 -0.29
N PHE A 36 0.92 -26.16 -1.07
CA PHE A 36 -0.50 -26.23 -1.43
C PHE A 36 -1.23 -27.36 -0.68
N GLY A 37 -0.72 -27.74 0.50
CA GLY A 37 -1.34 -28.74 1.37
C GLY A 37 -1.13 -30.20 0.94
N GLU A 38 -0.30 -30.44 -0.10
CA GLU A 38 0.14 -31.76 -0.52
C GLU A 38 1.67 -31.88 -0.38
N PRO A 39 2.21 -32.89 0.28
CA PRO A 39 3.65 -33.09 0.47
C PRO A 39 4.43 -32.94 -0.84
N ASN A 40 5.45 -32.09 -0.86
CA ASN A 40 6.32 -31.83 -2.00
C ASN A 40 5.65 -31.15 -3.23
N LYS A 41 4.47 -30.54 -3.09
CA LYS A 41 3.84 -29.77 -4.16
C LYS A 41 4.00 -28.27 -3.92
N TRP A 42 5.18 -27.76 -4.21
CA TRP A 42 5.48 -26.34 -4.18
C TRP A 42 4.94 -25.65 -5.43
N ARG A 43 4.30 -24.49 -5.25
CA ARG A 43 3.85 -23.64 -6.35
C ARG A 43 4.46 -22.25 -6.22
N PRO A 44 4.73 -21.59 -7.35
CA PRO A 44 5.19 -20.20 -7.32
C PRO A 44 4.22 -19.31 -6.55
N LYS A 45 4.77 -18.40 -5.74
CA LYS A 45 4.03 -17.40 -4.99
C LYS A 45 4.38 -16.02 -5.52
N VAL A 46 3.35 -15.28 -5.92
CA VAL A 46 3.51 -13.97 -6.53
C VAL A 46 3.62 -12.86 -5.48
N VAL A 47 4.27 -11.76 -5.84
CA VAL A 47 4.55 -10.63 -4.92
C VAL A 47 3.29 -10.15 -4.19
N CYS A 48 2.21 -9.87 -4.91
CA CYS A 48 0.99 -9.34 -4.33
C CYS A 48 0.31 -10.29 -3.34
N GLN A 49 0.53 -11.60 -3.47
CA GLN A 49 -0.05 -12.58 -2.56
C GLN A 49 0.49 -12.40 -1.13
N TYR A 50 1.76 -12.02 -0.96
CA TYR A 50 2.34 -11.74 0.36
C TYR A 50 1.64 -10.59 1.07
N LEU A 51 1.22 -9.56 0.34
CA LEU A 51 0.45 -8.45 0.89
C LEU A 51 -0.95 -8.90 1.31
N LEU A 52 -1.66 -9.61 0.43
CA LEU A 52 -3.02 -10.09 0.68
C LEU A 52 -3.08 -11.03 1.90
N GLU A 53 -2.12 -11.94 2.04
CA GLU A 53 -2.03 -12.81 3.22
C GLU A 53 -1.81 -12.03 4.52
N LYS A 54 -1.02 -10.95 4.51
CA LYS A 54 -0.85 -10.10 5.70
C LYS A 54 -2.12 -9.32 6.03
N MET A 55 -2.87 -8.88 5.03
CA MET A 55 -4.19 -8.29 5.22
C MET A 55 -5.16 -9.30 5.81
N GLN A 56 -5.24 -10.50 5.24
CA GLN A 56 -6.08 -11.58 5.72
C GLN A 56 -5.73 -11.99 7.16
N LEU A 57 -4.44 -12.10 7.50
CA LEU A 57 -3.96 -12.38 8.87
C LEU A 57 -4.42 -11.31 9.87
N ALA A 58 -4.58 -10.07 9.45
CA ALA A 58 -5.10 -8.96 10.25
C ALA A 58 -6.65 -8.90 10.30
N GLY A 59 -7.34 -9.90 9.72
CA GLY A 59 -8.81 -9.95 9.66
C GLY A 59 -9.42 -9.08 8.56
N ILE A 60 -8.61 -8.57 7.62
CA ILE A 60 -9.08 -7.79 6.47
C ILE A 60 -9.48 -8.78 5.38
N ASN A 61 -10.77 -9.10 5.30
CA ASN A 61 -11.29 -10.16 4.42
C ASN A 61 -11.88 -9.63 3.10
N GLN A 62 -11.87 -8.32 2.90
CA GLN A 62 -12.31 -7.67 1.66
C GLN A 62 -11.27 -6.66 1.20
N ALA A 63 -10.98 -6.66 -0.11
CA ALA A 63 -10.06 -5.68 -0.69
C ALA A 63 -10.46 -5.32 -2.13
N TYR A 64 -10.08 -4.10 -2.54
CA TYR A 64 -10.22 -3.63 -3.90
C TYR A 64 -8.85 -3.36 -4.53
N PHE A 65 -8.62 -3.98 -5.67
CA PHE A 65 -7.56 -3.57 -6.58
C PHE A 65 -8.04 -2.42 -7.45
N ILE A 66 -7.24 -1.37 -7.56
CA ILE A 66 -7.49 -0.29 -8.50
C ILE A 66 -6.47 -0.42 -9.63
N LEU A 67 -6.94 -0.93 -10.76
CA LEU A 67 -6.13 -1.36 -11.88
C LEU A 67 -5.99 -0.25 -12.93
N ARG A 68 -4.83 -0.21 -13.55
CA ARG A 68 -4.67 0.45 -14.83
C ARG A 68 -5.32 -0.40 -15.94
N PRO A 69 -5.96 0.21 -16.98
CA PRO A 69 -6.37 -0.53 -18.17
C PRO A 69 -5.23 -1.36 -18.75
N GLY A 70 -5.50 -2.63 -19.05
CA GLY A 70 -4.52 -3.59 -19.59
C GLY A 70 -3.92 -4.57 -18.57
N LYS A 71 -4.14 -4.37 -17.26
CA LYS A 71 -3.71 -5.32 -16.21
C LYS A 71 -4.78 -6.37 -15.90
N TRP A 72 -5.31 -7.03 -16.93
CA TRP A 72 -6.37 -8.03 -16.81
C TRP A 72 -5.89 -9.37 -16.25
N ASP A 73 -4.58 -9.61 -16.27
CA ASP A 73 -3.92 -10.77 -15.68
C ASP A 73 -4.09 -10.85 -14.15
N ILE A 74 -4.20 -9.71 -13.46
CA ILE A 74 -4.42 -9.68 -12.01
C ILE A 74 -5.79 -10.27 -11.63
N PRO A 75 -6.94 -9.81 -12.16
CA PRO A 75 -8.22 -10.45 -11.89
C PRO A 75 -8.33 -11.87 -12.46
N GLU A 76 -7.63 -12.21 -13.54
CA GLU A 76 -7.59 -13.57 -14.06
C GLU A 76 -6.88 -14.52 -13.06
N TYR A 77 -5.81 -14.06 -12.41
CA TYR A 77 -5.04 -14.84 -11.44
C TYR A 77 -5.77 -15.01 -10.10
N PHE A 78 -6.21 -13.92 -9.48
CA PHE A 78 -6.81 -13.94 -8.14
C PHE A 78 -8.31 -14.22 -8.14
N ARG A 79 -9.00 -14.01 -9.28
CA ARG A 79 -10.46 -14.18 -9.42
C ARG A 79 -11.23 -13.43 -8.33
N ASP A 80 -12.13 -14.09 -7.64
CA ASP A 80 -12.91 -13.53 -6.53
C ASP A 80 -12.16 -13.47 -5.18
N GLY A 81 -10.94 -14.02 -5.12
CA GLY A 81 -10.11 -14.07 -3.92
C GLY A 81 -10.31 -15.29 -3.04
N ALA A 82 -11.18 -16.25 -3.42
CA ALA A 82 -11.47 -17.45 -2.64
C ALA A 82 -10.21 -18.26 -2.29
N MET A 83 -9.19 -18.25 -3.16
CA MET A 83 -7.89 -18.91 -2.92
C MET A 83 -7.15 -18.38 -1.68
N LEU A 84 -7.48 -17.18 -1.21
CA LEU A 84 -6.91 -16.52 -0.03
C LEU A 84 -7.94 -16.34 1.09
N SER A 85 -9.12 -16.95 0.99
CA SER A 85 -10.26 -16.73 1.91
C SER A 85 -10.62 -15.25 2.06
N MET A 86 -10.51 -14.48 0.97
CA MET A 86 -10.86 -13.07 0.86
C MET A 86 -11.91 -12.85 -0.22
N SER A 87 -12.57 -11.69 -0.17
CA SER A 87 -13.43 -11.18 -1.25
C SER A 87 -12.69 -10.06 -1.98
N LEU A 88 -12.36 -10.25 -3.24
CA LEU A 88 -11.61 -9.28 -4.04
C LEU A 88 -12.51 -8.62 -5.08
N GLY A 89 -12.46 -7.29 -5.13
CA GLY A 89 -13.09 -6.47 -6.17
C GLY A 89 -12.04 -5.75 -7.01
N TYR A 90 -12.42 -5.38 -8.25
CA TYR A 90 -11.52 -4.75 -9.19
C TYR A 90 -12.15 -3.49 -9.77
N LEU A 91 -11.46 -2.37 -9.62
CA LEU A 91 -11.86 -1.08 -10.15
C LEU A 91 -10.85 -0.63 -11.20
N ILE A 92 -11.33 0.02 -12.24
CA ILE A 92 -10.44 0.53 -13.29
C ILE A 92 -10.24 2.02 -13.08
N MET A 93 -8.97 2.43 -12.95
CA MET A 93 -8.64 3.85 -12.76
C MET A 93 -8.95 4.67 -14.01
N GLY A 94 -9.55 5.83 -13.79
CA GLY A 94 -9.86 6.77 -14.87
C GLY A 94 -8.80 7.86 -15.07
N LEU A 95 -8.15 8.31 -13.97
CA LEU A 95 -7.19 9.42 -13.96
C LEU A 95 -5.83 8.98 -13.44
N PRO A 96 -4.78 8.89 -14.29
CA PRO A 96 -3.48 8.35 -13.94
C PRO A 96 -2.50 9.43 -13.40
N TYR A 97 -2.95 10.29 -12.48
CA TYR A 97 -2.16 11.43 -11.99
C TYR A 97 -1.62 11.25 -10.57
N GLY A 98 -1.32 10.00 -10.22
CA GLY A 98 -0.75 9.62 -8.93
C GLY A 98 -1.65 8.71 -8.10
N VAL A 99 -1.10 8.23 -6.99
CA VAL A 99 -1.77 7.28 -6.08
C VAL A 99 -3.09 7.83 -5.52
N PRO A 100 -3.22 9.10 -5.09
CA PRO A 100 -4.48 9.64 -4.58
C PRO A 100 -5.64 9.52 -5.57
N PHE A 101 -5.42 9.84 -6.86
CA PHE A 101 -6.46 9.70 -7.90
C PHE A 101 -6.84 8.24 -8.13
N THR A 102 -5.87 7.32 -8.01
CA THR A 102 -6.12 5.89 -8.08
C THR A 102 -7.00 5.44 -6.91
N LEU A 103 -6.67 5.83 -5.68
CA LEU A 103 -7.42 5.47 -4.47
C LEU A 103 -8.84 6.05 -4.47
N ASP A 104 -8.99 7.28 -4.92
CA ASP A 104 -10.29 7.98 -4.97
C ASP A 104 -11.30 7.30 -5.93
N GLN A 105 -10.84 6.49 -6.86
CA GLN A 105 -11.71 5.66 -7.68
C GLN A 105 -12.58 4.70 -6.85
N ALA A 106 -12.09 4.31 -5.66
CA ALA A 106 -12.82 3.44 -4.74
C ALA A 106 -13.79 4.21 -3.80
N TYR A 107 -13.73 5.55 -3.75
CA TYR A 107 -14.51 6.37 -2.82
C TYR A 107 -15.99 5.96 -2.71
N PRO A 108 -16.76 5.76 -3.79
CA PRO A 108 -18.17 5.40 -3.70
C PRO A 108 -18.44 4.07 -2.97
N PHE A 109 -17.45 3.18 -2.93
CA PHE A 109 -17.57 1.83 -2.37
C PHE A 109 -17.04 1.71 -0.93
N VAL A 110 -16.18 2.67 -0.51
CA VAL A 110 -15.41 2.50 0.73
C VAL A 110 -15.48 3.69 1.68
N ARG A 111 -16.24 4.74 1.35
CA ARG A 111 -16.29 6.01 2.09
C ARG A 111 -16.65 5.88 3.58
N ASP A 112 -17.37 4.81 3.94
CA ASP A 112 -17.84 4.59 5.31
C ASP A 112 -16.99 3.53 6.06
N ALA A 113 -15.97 2.95 5.40
CA ALA A 113 -15.10 1.91 5.93
C ALA A 113 -13.80 2.47 6.51
N ILE A 114 -13.16 1.70 7.38
CA ILE A 114 -11.73 1.87 7.70
C ILE A 114 -10.93 1.30 6.54
N ILE A 115 -9.96 2.05 6.05
CA ILE A 115 -9.13 1.63 4.92
C ILE A 115 -7.78 1.12 5.40
N ALA A 116 -7.35 0.01 4.83
CA ALA A 116 -5.99 -0.49 4.93
C ALA A 116 -5.30 -0.40 3.56
N LEU A 117 -4.37 0.56 3.42
CA LEU A 117 -3.60 0.75 2.21
C LEU A 117 -2.36 -0.14 2.19
N GLY A 118 -2.18 -0.90 1.12
CA GLY A 118 -0.94 -1.60 0.82
C GLY A 118 -0.60 -1.54 -0.67
N PHE A 119 0.68 -1.49 -0.99
CA PHE A 119 1.16 -1.49 -2.36
C PHE A 119 1.44 -2.93 -2.83
N PRO A 120 0.79 -3.41 -3.89
CA PRO A 120 0.80 -4.82 -4.28
C PRO A 120 2.12 -5.30 -4.90
N ASP A 121 3.08 -4.43 -5.08
CA ASP A 121 4.42 -4.69 -5.61
C ASP A 121 5.51 -4.59 -4.54
N ILE A 122 5.12 -4.63 -3.26
CA ILE A 122 6.03 -4.43 -2.13
C ILE A 122 6.00 -5.64 -1.20
N LEU A 123 7.19 -6.04 -0.77
CA LEU A 123 7.43 -7.04 0.27
C LEU A 123 7.86 -6.33 1.54
N PHE A 124 7.34 -6.72 2.69
CA PHE A 124 7.74 -6.16 3.99
C PHE A 124 7.59 -7.17 5.13
N GLN A 125 8.26 -6.91 6.23
CA GLN A 125 8.11 -7.60 7.51
C GLN A 125 7.92 -6.56 8.63
N PRO A 126 7.22 -6.91 9.71
CA PRO A 126 6.73 -8.22 10.12
C PRO A 126 5.41 -8.63 9.42
N LYS A 127 5.05 -9.92 9.55
CA LYS A 127 3.80 -10.47 8.95
C LYS A 127 2.54 -9.85 9.54
N ASP A 128 2.57 -9.49 10.83
CA ASP A 128 1.46 -8.93 11.62
C ASP A 128 1.39 -7.38 11.55
N ALA A 129 2.11 -6.75 10.61
CA ALA A 129 2.19 -5.29 10.52
C ALA A 129 0.80 -4.62 10.44
N PHE A 130 -0.12 -5.11 9.61
CA PHE A 130 -1.47 -4.55 9.54
C PHE A 130 -2.26 -4.69 10.85
N ALA A 131 -2.12 -5.82 11.55
CA ALA A 131 -2.77 -6.01 12.85
C ALA A 131 -2.28 -4.99 13.88
N LYS A 132 -0.96 -4.67 13.90
CA LYS A 132 -0.37 -3.66 14.78
C LYS A 132 -0.83 -2.25 14.42
N VAL A 133 -0.85 -1.90 13.12
CA VAL A 133 -1.32 -0.58 12.68
C VAL A 133 -2.81 -0.39 13.00
N LEU A 134 -3.65 -1.41 12.83
CA LEU A 134 -5.06 -1.40 13.23
C LEU A 134 -5.23 -1.25 14.75
N ALA A 135 -4.45 -2.00 15.55
CA ALA A 135 -4.48 -1.89 17.00
C ALA A 135 -4.05 -0.48 17.47
N ARG A 136 -3.02 0.11 16.83
CA ARG A 136 -2.60 1.49 17.08
C ARG A 136 -3.73 2.48 16.76
N GLN A 137 -4.41 2.31 15.63
CA GLN A 137 -5.54 3.16 15.25
C GLN A 137 -6.66 3.08 16.29
N GLN A 138 -7.03 1.88 16.73
CA GLN A 138 -8.04 1.67 17.76
C GLN A 138 -7.63 2.27 19.12
N GLY A 139 -6.38 2.10 19.51
CA GLY A 139 -5.87 2.60 20.79
C GLY A 139 -5.73 4.11 20.87
N THR A 140 -5.34 4.77 19.77
CA THR A 140 -5.11 6.21 19.72
C THR A 140 -6.28 7.00 19.16
N GLN A 141 -7.26 6.34 18.54
CA GLN A 141 -8.36 6.96 17.79
C GLN A 141 -7.84 7.93 16.71
N ALA A 142 -6.66 7.66 16.16
CA ALA A 142 -6.07 8.47 15.11
C ALA A 142 -6.90 8.39 13.81
N ASP A 143 -6.91 9.47 13.04
CA ASP A 143 -7.55 9.51 11.73
C ASP A 143 -6.76 8.70 10.71
N VAL A 144 -5.42 8.73 10.83
CA VAL A 144 -4.48 7.98 10.00
C VAL A 144 -3.40 7.36 10.88
N VAL A 145 -3.04 6.10 10.63
CA VAL A 145 -1.85 5.47 11.21
C VAL A 145 -0.95 4.98 10.08
N LEU A 146 0.31 5.38 10.13
CA LEU A 146 1.35 4.98 9.19
C LEU A 146 2.19 3.86 9.78
N GLY A 147 2.38 2.77 9.05
CA GLY A 147 3.39 1.75 9.37
C GLY A 147 4.75 2.18 8.82
N LEU A 148 5.71 2.37 9.73
CA LEU A 148 7.02 2.91 9.42
C LEU A 148 8.10 1.82 9.40
N PHE A 149 8.95 1.87 8.39
CA PHE A 149 10.06 0.95 8.18
C PHE A 149 11.38 1.72 8.07
N PRO A 150 12.51 1.16 8.55
CA PRO A 150 13.81 1.79 8.37
C PRO A 150 14.21 1.79 6.89
N THR A 151 14.87 2.87 6.45
CA THR A 151 15.44 2.97 5.11
C THR A 151 16.75 3.76 5.12
N ASP A 152 17.65 3.39 4.21
CA ASP A 152 18.86 4.11 3.85
C ASP A 152 18.76 4.82 2.50
N GLN A 153 17.56 4.81 1.88
CA GLN A 153 17.28 5.36 0.56
C GLN A 153 16.14 6.40 0.60
N PRO A 154 16.35 7.53 1.30
CA PRO A 154 15.31 8.54 1.48
C PRO A 154 14.78 9.12 0.16
N GLU A 155 15.61 9.15 -0.89
CA GLU A 155 15.26 9.66 -2.22
C GLU A 155 14.22 8.78 -2.96
N LYS A 156 13.92 7.58 -2.43
CA LYS A 156 12.90 6.69 -2.99
C LYS A 156 11.58 6.68 -2.23
N ALA A 157 11.52 7.28 -1.03
CA ALA A 157 10.45 7.06 -0.07
C ALA A 157 9.91 8.34 0.55
N GLY A 158 8.68 8.27 1.09
CA GLY A 158 8.13 9.30 1.95
C GLY A 158 8.68 9.17 3.36
N MET A 159 9.59 10.07 3.74
CA MET A 159 10.23 10.10 5.05
C MET A 159 9.31 10.73 6.09
N VAL A 160 9.32 10.21 7.31
CA VAL A 160 8.38 10.61 8.37
C VAL A 160 9.11 11.11 9.59
N ASP A 161 8.75 12.32 10.02
CA ASP A 161 9.12 12.89 11.32
C ASP A 161 7.96 12.72 12.31
N PHE A 162 8.27 12.24 13.52
CA PHE A 162 7.28 11.98 14.57
C PHE A 162 7.90 12.16 15.95
N ASP A 163 7.07 12.51 16.93
CA ASP A 163 7.50 12.71 18.31
C ASP A 163 7.53 11.40 19.15
N ASP A 164 7.97 11.51 20.40
CA ASP A 164 8.09 10.37 21.32
C ASP A 164 6.75 9.68 21.64
N THR A 165 5.61 10.32 21.35
CA THR A 165 4.28 9.74 21.50
C THR A 165 3.84 8.97 20.25
N GLY A 166 4.64 9.05 19.19
CA GLY A 166 4.35 8.50 17.86
C GLY A 166 3.47 9.41 17.01
N ARG A 167 3.22 10.67 17.43
CA ARG A 167 2.46 11.61 16.61
C ARG A 167 3.31 12.10 15.44
N VAL A 168 2.80 11.93 14.22
CA VAL A 168 3.48 12.37 13.01
C VAL A 168 3.37 13.89 12.91
N GLN A 169 4.54 14.53 12.75
CA GLN A 169 4.68 15.98 12.61
C GLN A 169 4.80 16.39 11.15
N GLN A 170 5.54 15.61 10.36
CA GLN A 170 5.81 15.91 8.97
C GLN A 170 6.05 14.66 8.13
N ILE A 171 5.63 14.73 6.86
CA ILE A 171 6.00 13.79 5.80
C ILE A 171 6.75 14.56 4.73
N ILE A 172 7.92 14.06 4.30
CA ILE A 172 8.74 14.64 3.25
C ILE A 172 8.89 13.60 2.14
N GLU A 173 8.26 13.85 1.00
CA GLU A 173 8.30 12.92 -0.13
C GLU A 173 9.64 12.99 -0.87
N LYS A 174 10.33 11.87 -0.93
CA LYS A 174 11.54 11.63 -1.73
C LYS A 174 12.60 12.72 -1.61
N PRO A 175 13.01 13.12 -0.39
CA PRO A 175 14.04 14.12 -0.22
C PRO A 175 15.39 13.61 -0.77
N ARG A 176 16.17 14.49 -1.39
CA ARG A 176 17.52 14.12 -1.90
C ARG A 176 18.45 13.66 -0.79
N GLN A 177 18.30 14.21 0.40
CA GLN A 177 19.02 13.88 1.62
C GLN A 177 18.05 14.03 2.80
N SER A 178 18.21 13.20 3.83
CA SER A 178 17.40 13.24 5.04
C SER A 178 18.16 12.64 6.21
N ASP A 179 18.01 13.26 7.39
CA ASP A 179 18.46 12.68 8.66
C ASP A 179 17.39 11.78 9.29
N LEU A 180 16.18 11.75 8.72
CA LEU A 180 15.11 10.86 9.15
C LEU A 180 15.44 9.41 8.79
N ARG A 181 15.10 8.50 9.70
CA ARG A 181 15.46 7.07 9.58
C ARG A 181 14.35 6.21 9.04
N TYR A 182 13.10 6.69 9.12
CA TYR A 182 11.93 5.90 8.83
C TYR A 182 11.15 6.46 7.67
N MET A 183 10.74 5.57 6.78
CA MET A 183 9.78 5.82 5.72
C MET A 183 8.43 5.16 6.05
N TRP A 184 7.34 5.69 5.54
CA TRP A 184 6.07 4.99 5.62
C TRP A 184 5.88 4.03 4.43
N GLY A 185 5.28 2.85 4.69
CA GLY A 185 5.09 1.82 3.66
C GLY A 185 3.67 1.28 3.57
N ILE A 186 2.93 1.29 4.68
CA ILE A 186 1.52 0.92 4.76
C ILE A 186 0.78 1.96 5.59
N ALA A 187 -0.53 2.05 5.42
CA ALA A 187 -1.35 2.96 6.21
C ALA A 187 -2.73 2.36 6.49
N VAL A 188 -3.31 2.80 7.62
CA VAL A 188 -4.72 2.58 7.94
C VAL A 188 -5.34 3.93 8.24
N TRP A 189 -6.58 4.17 7.78
CA TRP A 189 -7.26 5.43 8.06
C TRP A 189 -8.78 5.29 8.19
N THR A 190 -9.37 6.30 8.82
CA THR A 190 -10.81 6.39 9.06
C THR A 190 -11.57 6.97 7.86
N PRO A 191 -12.90 6.84 7.84
CA PRO A 191 -13.75 7.51 6.84
C PRO A 191 -13.52 9.03 6.73
N ALA A 192 -13.13 9.69 7.82
CA ALA A 192 -12.83 11.12 7.80
C ALA A 192 -11.67 11.45 6.84
N PHE A 193 -10.61 10.65 6.85
CA PHE A 193 -9.52 10.85 5.91
C PHE A 193 -9.89 10.44 4.47
N THR A 194 -10.73 9.42 4.29
CA THR A 194 -11.25 9.06 2.95
C THR A 194 -12.03 10.24 2.34
N GLN A 195 -12.88 10.89 3.15
CA GLN A 195 -13.63 12.08 2.74
C GLN A 195 -12.66 13.24 2.42
N PHE A 196 -11.70 13.50 3.30
CA PHE A 196 -10.69 14.55 3.09
C PHE A 196 -9.92 14.35 1.78
N LEU A 197 -9.44 13.12 1.52
CA LEU A 197 -8.74 12.78 0.28
C LEU A 197 -9.61 13.05 -0.95
N HIS A 198 -10.87 12.65 -0.91
CA HIS A 198 -11.83 12.92 -1.98
C HIS A 198 -11.99 14.41 -2.26
N GLU A 199 -12.24 15.20 -1.20
CA GLU A 199 -12.41 16.66 -1.29
C GLU A 199 -11.14 17.38 -1.76
N TYR A 200 -9.96 16.94 -1.28
CA TYR A 200 -8.67 17.47 -1.70
C TYR A 200 -8.46 17.36 -3.22
N LEU A 201 -8.98 16.29 -3.83
CA LEU A 201 -8.83 16.04 -5.26
C LEU A 201 -9.85 16.77 -6.15
N ILE A 202 -10.99 17.27 -5.60
CA ILE A 202 -12.03 17.93 -6.40
C ILE A 202 -11.45 19.09 -7.23
N PRO A 203 -10.74 20.09 -6.64
CA PRO A 203 -10.20 21.20 -7.41
C PRO A 203 -9.11 20.75 -8.41
N LEU A 204 -8.36 19.70 -8.09
CA LEU A 204 -7.34 19.17 -8.99
C LEU A 204 -7.95 18.48 -10.22
N LYS A 205 -9.05 17.75 -10.06
CA LYS A 205 -9.74 17.05 -11.15
C LYS A 205 -10.29 18.00 -12.22
N VAL A 206 -10.65 19.22 -11.86
CA VAL A 206 -11.18 20.22 -12.80
C VAL A 206 -10.09 21.15 -13.34
N ASN A 207 -8.83 21.00 -12.90
CA ASN A 207 -7.73 21.80 -13.40
C ASN A 207 -7.35 21.37 -14.83
N PRO A 208 -7.46 22.24 -15.85
CA PRO A 208 -7.15 21.90 -17.23
C PRO A 208 -5.66 21.58 -17.45
N ASN A 209 -4.79 22.03 -16.55
CA ASN A 209 -3.35 21.79 -16.62
C ASN A 209 -2.94 20.48 -15.89
N LEU A 210 -3.85 19.75 -15.29
CA LEU A 210 -3.54 18.51 -14.56
C LEU A 210 -2.62 17.53 -15.33
N PRO A 211 -2.81 17.33 -16.66
CA PRO A 211 -1.93 16.44 -17.43
C PRO A 211 -0.46 16.89 -17.52
N GLN A 212 -0.16 18.16 -17.29
CA GLN A 212 1.20 18.74 -17.32
C GLN A 212 1.83 18.83 -15.92
N LEU A 213 1.05 18.65 -14.87
CA LEU A 213 1.55 18.68 -13.49
C LEU A 213 2.25 17.37 -13.13
N PRO A 214 3.21 17.40 -12.18
CA PRO A 214 3.74 16.17 -11.59
C PRO A 214 2.63 15.33 -10.95
N GLU A 215 2.84 14.01 -10.91
CA GLU A 215 1.94 13.13 -10.14
C GLU A 215 1.90 13.57 -8.67
N VAL A 216 0.70 13.57 -8.09
CA VAL A 216 0.50 13.90 -6.67
C VAL A 216 0.87 12.69 -5.83
N PRO A 217 1.87 12.78 -4.92
CA PRO A 217 2.14 11.72 -3.95
C PRO A 217 1.02 11.63 -2.90
N ILE A 218 0.74 10.43 -2.41
CA ILE A 218 -0.23 10.27 -1.31
C ILE A 218 0.30 10.86 0.01
N GLY A 219 1.62 10.89 0.22
CA GLY A 219 2.24 11.54 1.36
C GLY A 219 1.96 13.04 1.43
N ASP A 220 1.87 13.74 0.29
CA ASP A 220 1.51 15.15 0.24
C ASP A 220 0.06 15.38 0.70
N VAL A 221 -0.85 14.46 0.37
CA VAL A 221 -2.25 14.52 0.84
C VAL A 221 -2.33 14.30 2.35
N ILE A 222 -1.55 13.32 2.87
CA ILE A 222 -1.48 13.08 4.33
C ILE A 222 -0.84 14.30 5.02
N GLN A 223 0.20 14.89 4.45
CA GLN A 223 0.82 16.12 4.96
C GLN A 223 -0.18 17.29 5.00
N ALA A 224 -1.01 17.45 3.98
CA ALA A 224 -2.06 18.46 3.95
C ALA A 224 -3.12 18.20 5.05
N ALA A 225 -3.46 16.94 5.32
CA ALA A 225 -4.36 16.57 6.41
C ALA A 225 -3.77 16.92 7.78
N ILE A 226 -2.46 16.64 8.01
CA ILE A 226 -1.76 17.06 9.25
C ILE A 226 -1.89 18.58 9.46
N GLN A 227 -1.68 19.37 8.40
CA GLN A 227 -1.79 20.83 8.43
C GLN A 227 -3.22 21.31 8.73
N GLN A 228 -4.24 20.51 8.41
CA GLN A 228 -5.64 20.77 8.75
C GLN A 228 -6.07 20.19 10.10
N GLY A 229 -5.14 19.68 10.90
CA GLY A 229 -5.38 19.22 12.26
C GLY A 229 -5.79 17.75 12.39
N PHE A 230 -5.72 16.94 11.34
CA PHE A 230 -5.93 15.51 11.44
C PHE A 230 -4.91 14.88 12.38
N HIS A 231 -5.38 13.91 13.16
CA HIS A 231 -4.53 13.14 14.06
C HIS A 231 -3.87 12.00 13.30
N VAL A 232 -2.56 12.14 13.02
CA VAL A 232 -1.76 11.10 12.33
C VAL A 232 -0.77 10.49 13.32
N GLN A 233 -0.74 9.16 13.39
CA GLN A 233 0.13 8.38 14.29
C GLN A 233 1.05 7.47 13.50
N ALA A 234 2.18 7.12 14.10
CA ALA A 234 3.16 6.17 13.59
C ALA A 234 3.13 4.85 14.38
N GLU A 235 3.16 3.73 13.69
CA GLU A 235 3.52 2.43 14.23
C GLU A 235 4.88 2.03 13.65
N VAL A 236 5.91 1.99 14.50
CA VAL A 236 7.31 1.83 14.07
C VAL A 236 7.72 0.37 14.10
N PHE A 237 8.17 -0.16 12.98
CA PHE A 237 8.76 -1.47 12.83
C PHE A 237 10.29 -1.33 12.74
N ALA A 238 10.96 -1.11 13.89
CA ALA A 238 12.39 -0.79 13.94
C ALA A 238 13.28 -1.88 13.31
N ASP A 239 12.89 -3.15 13.45
CA ASP A 239 13.56 -4.30 12.84
C ASP A 239 12.84 -4.77 11.57
N GLY A 240 11.91 -3.97 11.06
CA GLY A 240 11.13 -4.29 9.87
C GLY A 240 11.95 -4.17 8.60
N THR A 241 11.53 -4.92 7.58
CA THR A 241 12.10 -4.81 6.23
C THR A 241 11.05 -4.32 5.24
N TYR A 242 11.50 -3.61 4.21
CA TYR A 242 10.64 -3.10 3.16
C TYR A 242 11.40 -3.15 1.82
N LEU A 243 10.81 -3.77 0.81
CA LEU A 243 11.43 -3.97 -0.50
C LEU A 243 10.42 -3.73 -1.62
N ASP A 244 10.59 -2.63 -2.36
CA ASP A 244 9.87 -2.33 -3.61
C ASP A 244 10.54 -3.06 -4.76
N ILE A 245 9.81 -3.95 -5.44
CA ILE A 245 10.33 -4.67 -6.63
C ILE A 245 10.30 -3.81 -7.91
N GLY A 246 10.48 -2.52 -7.78
CA GLY A 246 10.37 -1.55 -8.88
C GLY A 246 11.55 -1.51 -9.83
N THR A 247 12.67 -2.18 -9.53
CA THR A 247 13.86 -2.27 -10.40
C THR A 247 14.34 -3.71 -10.56
N PRO A 248 15.14 -4.03 -11.61
CA PRO A 248 15.71 -5.37 -11.79
C PRO A 248 16.52 -5.85 -10.59
N ASN A 249 17.30 -4.97 -9.95
CA ASN A 249 18.11 -5.33 -8.79
C ASN A 249 17.25 -5.68 -7.58
N ASP A 250 16.19 -4.89 -7.32
CA ASP A 250 15.26 -5.14 -6.23
C ASP A 250 14.50 -6.46 -6.43
N LEU A 251 14.13 -6.78 -7.69
CA LEU A 251 13.51 -8.06 -8.03
C LEU A 251 14.47 -9.25 -7.77
N VAL A 252 15.74 -9.15 -8.19
CA VAL A 252 16.74 -10.18 -7.91
C VAL A 252 16.92 -10.36 -6.39
N GLN A 253 16.94 -9.27 -5.63
CA GLN A 253 17.01 -9.31 -4.17
C GLN A 253 15.80 -10.03 -3.57
N ALA A 254 14.58 -9.71 -4.01
CA ALA A 254 13.35 -10.35 -3.55
C ALA A 254 13.38 -11.88 -3.80
N VAL A 255 13.75 -12.29 -5.01
CA VAL A 255 13.86 -13.71 -5.35
C VAL A 255 14.90 -14.44 -4.47
N ARG A 256 16.06 -13.81 -4.24
CA ARG A 256 17.10 -14.41 -3.37
C ARG A 256 16.64 -14.57 -1.93
N GLN A 257 16.00 -13.55 -1.35
CA GLN A 257 15.52 -13.59 0.03
C GLN A 257 14.45 -14.67 0.23
N LEU A 258 13.50 -14.78 -0.69
CA LEU A 258 12.35 -15.67 -0.54
C LEU A 258 12.57 -17.09 -1.06
N SER A 259 13.56 -17.32 -1.93
CA SER A 259 13.91 -18.68 -2.36
C SER A 259 14.57 -19.50 -1.25
N HIS A 260 15.20 -18.87 -0.27
CA HIS A 260 15.80 -19.56 0.88
C HIS A 260 14.80 -19.91 1.99
N GLU A 261 13.61 -19.32 2.00
CA GLU A 261 12.55 -19.65 2.98
C GLU A 261 11.80 -20.94 2.62
N ALA A 262 12.03 -21.48 1.42
CA ALA A 262 11.27 -22.61 0.85
C ALA A 262 11.98 -23.98 0.94
N PHE A 263 13.26 -24.00 1.37
CA PHE A 263 14.06 -25.26 1.41
C PHE A 263 14.74 -25.46 2.76
#